data_074b3734de9bf0f4b7da2ea0b5e260ba
#
_entry.id   074b3734de9bf0f4b7da2ea0b5e260ba
#
_cell.length_a   1.000
_cell.length_b   1.000
_cell.length_c   1.000
_cell.angle_alpha   90.00
_cell.angle_beta   90.00
_cell.angle_gamma   90.00
#
_symmetry.space_group_name_H-M   'P 1'
#
loop_
_entity.id
_entity.type
_entity.pdbx_description
1 polymer ?
#
loop_
_entity_poly.entity_id
_entity_poly.type
_entity_poly.pdbx_seq_one_letter_code
_entity_poly.pdbx_strand_id
1 'polypeptide(L)'
;GCGTAVILGAVGKAITGKNQTLALGIVMAAGSLGQFLIVPLTGILIDLTSWQQSIIYLCFISLIMILFALSLSISSDSQEGIDQVKYSLSQVLNKAFSNKSYVFLTVGFFVCGFHVSFVATHLPAYLDDLSMPNWIGSWSLALIGLFNVFGTLLFGHLGDSRSKKDLLVVLYSLRSILFLTFIFLPKTEITIIIFASILGILWLSTVPLTSGIISVIFGSKYMSMLYGFTFLSHQVGSFMGSWFGGR
;
A
#
# COMPACT_ATOMS: atom_id res chain seq x y z
N GLY A 1 5.99 3.65 6.21
CA GLY A 1 5.67 2.87 7.30
C GLY A 1 4.57 3.29 8.26
N CYS A 2 4.93 3.76 9.45
CA CYS A 2 3.96 4.02 10.53
C CYS A 2 2.91 5.09 10.19
N GLY A 3 3.23 6.06 9.33
CA GLY A 3 2.30 7.11 8.93
C GLY A 3 1.03 6.63 8.22
N THR A 4 1.12 5.57 7.42
CA THR A 4 -0.03 5.06 6.65
C THR A 4 -1.18 4.58 7.55
N ALA A 5 -0.87 3.82 8.60
CA ALA A 5 -1.90 3.33 9.54
C ALA A 5 -2.58 4.47 10.30
N VAL A 6 -1.81 5.51 10.67
CA VAL A 6 -2.33 6.70 11.37
C VAL A 6 -3.26 7.50 10.44
N ILE A 7 -2.83 7.77 9.21
CA ILE A 7 -3.62 8.54 8.25
C ILE A 7 -4.89 7.79 7.86
N LEU A 8 -4.80 6.50 7.54
CA LEU A 8 -5.97 5.67 7.24
C LEU A 8 -6.93 5.61 8.43
N GLY A 9 -6.39 5.53 9.66
CA GLY A 9 -7.20 5.56 10.87
C GLY A 9 -7.91 6.89 11.08
N ALA A 10 -7.25 8.01 10.84
CA ALA A 10 -7.84 9.35 10.95
C ALA A 10 -8.97 9.53 9.91
N VAL A 11 -8.70 9.21 8.64
CA VAL A 11 -9.68 9.30 7.55
C VAL A 11 -10.85 8.34 7.77
N GLY A 12 -10.58 7.10 8.20
CA GLY A 12 -11.62 6.12 8.46
C GLY A 12 -12.52 6.46 9.66
N LYS A 13 -12.05 7.30 10.59
CA LYS A 13 -12.89 7.88 11.65
C LYS A 13 -13.68 9.10 11.17
N ALA A 14 -13.06 9.96 10.36
CA ALA A 14 -13.70 11.16 9.85
C ALA A 14 -14.81 10.85 8.82
N ILE A 15 -14.60 9.84 7.99
CA ILE A 15 -15.53 9.42 6.94
C ILE A 15 -16.02 8.02 7.26
N THR A 16 -17.27 7.93 7.72
CA THR A 16 -17.93 6.65 8.01
C THR A 16 -19.08 6.40 7.03
N GLY A 17 -19.43 5.14 6.78
CA GLY A 17 -20.56 4.79 5.91
C GLY A 17 -20.18 4.66 4.44
N LYS A 18 -21.06 5.16 3.53
CA LYS A 18 -21.05 4.82 2.11
C LYS A 18 -19.79 5.23 1.37
N ASN A 19 -18.98 6.10 1.69
CA ASN A 19 -17.80 6.52 0.90
C ASN A 19 -16.49 6.27 1.65
N GLN A 20 -16.52 5.45 2.70
CA GLN A 20 -15.34 5.21 3.54
C GLN A 20 -14.21 4.54 2.77
N THR A 21 -14.52 3.50 1.99
CA THR A 21 -13.50 2.75 1.26
C THR A 21 -12.89 3.59 0.14
N LEU A 22 -13.70 4.41 -0.53
CA LEU A 22 -13.21 5.36 -1.53
C LEU A 22 -12.27 6.40 -0.90
N ALA A 23 -12.62 6.95 0.26
CA ALA A 23 -11.77 7.92 0.96
C ALA A 23 -10.41 7.31 1.34
N LEU A 24 -10.40 6.05 1.82
CA LEU A 24 -9.18 5.30 2.08
C LEU A 24 -8.38 5.04 0.78
N GLY A 25 -9.08 4.80 -0.34
CA GLY A 25 -8.49 4.67 -1.67
C GLY A 25 -7.81 5.97 -2.14
N ILE A 26 -8.42 7.13 -1.92
CA ILE A 26 -7.85 8.44 -2.26
C ILE A 26 -6.54 8.69 -1.50
N VAL A 27 -6.48 8.34 -0.22
CA VAL A 27 -5.24 8.45 0.57
C VAL A 27 -4.12 7.60 -0.04
N MET A 28 -4.45 6.37 -0.47
CA MET A 28 -3.47 5.49 -1.10
C MET A 28 -3.05 5.97 -2.49
N ALA A 29 -3.99 6.53 -3.26
CA ALA A 29 -3.73 7.12 -4.56
C ALA A 29 -2.74 8.30 -4.47
N ALA A 30 -2.88 9.16 -3.47
CA ALA A 30 -1.96 10.26 -3.23
C ALA A 30 -0.52 9.77 -2.95
N GLY A 31 -0.37 8.73 -2.13
CA GLY A 31 0.94 8.10 -1.89
C GLY A 31 1.55 7.50 -3.17
N SER A 32 0.72 6.90 -4.01
CA SER A 32 1.14 6.29 -5.27
C SER A 32 1.54 7.32 -6.33
N LEU A 33 0.85 8.47 -6.34
CA LEU A 33 1.27 9.60 -7.16
C LEU A 33 2.67 10.09 -6.75
N GLY A 34 2.95 10.12 -5.45
CA GLY A 34 4.28 10.39 -4.93
C GLY A 34 5.33 9.40 -5.48
N GLN A 35 5.02 8.11 -5.49
CA GLN A 35 5.91 7.09 -6.08
C GLN A 35 6.17 7.36 -7.57
N PHE A 36 5.12 7.65 -8.34
CA PHE A 36 5.24 7.95 -9.76
C PHE A 36 6.15 9.16 -10.05
N LEU A 37 6.10 10.19 -9.23
CA LEU A 37 6.89 11.41 -9.42
C LEU A 37 8.32 11.27 -8.87
N ILE A 38 8.47 10.70 -7.68
CA ILE A 38 9.76 10.70 -6.97
C ILE A 38 10.71 9.63 -7.52
N VAL A 39 10.23 8.48 -7.97
CA VAL A 39 11.11 7.42 -8.46
C VAL A 39 11.89 7.83 -9.72
N PRO A 40 11.26 8.35 -10.80
CA PRO A 40 11.99 8.85 -11.95
C PRO A 40 12.87 10.05 -11.63
N LEU A 41 12.38 10.97 -10.77
CA LEU A 41 13.17 12.11 -10.31
C LEU A 41 14.47 11.65 -9.62
N THR A 42 14.37 10.61 -8.78
CA THR A 42 15.53 10.04 -8.09
C THR A 42 16.51 9.43 -9.09
N GLY A 43 16.02 8.71 -10.09
CA GLY A 43 16.87 8.18 -11.18
C GLY A 43 17.63 9.29 -11.89
N ILE A 44 16.95 10.33 -12.34
CA ILE A 44 17.56 11.50 -13.00
C ILE A 44 18.59 12.19 -12.10
N LEU A 45 18.29 12.36 -10.80
CA LEU A 45 19.21 12.98 -9.85
C LEU A 45 20.49 12.14 -9.67
N ILE A 46 20.40 10.82 -9.61
CA ILE A 46 21.54 9.92 -9.51
C ILE A 46 22.40 10.02 -10.76
N ASP A 47 21.81 10.05 -11.94
CA ASP A 47 22.53 10.18 -13.23
C ASP A 47 23.24 11.54 -13.38
N LEU A 48 22.62 12.62 -12.89
CA LEU A 48 23.16 13.97 -13.01
C LEU A 48 24.20 14.33 -11.94
N THR A 49 24.14 13.68 -10.77
CA THR A 49 24.98 14.08 -9.63
C THR A 49 25.72 12.88 -9.03
N SER A 50 25.17 12.34 -7.94
CA SER A 50 25.62 11.12 -7.26
C SER A 50 24.50 10.64 -6.35
N TRP A 51 24.57 9.38 -5.91
CA TRP A 51 23.57 8.84 -4.99
C TRP A 51 23.55 9.59 -3.64
N GLN A 52 24.70 10.07 -3.15
CA GLN A 52 24.79 10.84 -1.90
C GLN A 52 24.06 12.19 -2.00
N GLN A 53 24.32 12.92 -3.09
CA GLN A 53 23.67 14.22 -3.33
C GLN A 53 22.17 14.05 -3.57
N SER A 54 21.77 12.99 -4.27
CA SER A 54 20.36 12.67 -4.49
C SER A 54 19.61 12.44 -3.17
N ILE A 55 20.21 11.74 -2.20
CA ILE A 55 19.63 11.57 -0.86
C ILE A 55 19.45 12.93 -0.17
N ILE A 56 20.43 13.82 -0.25
CA ILE A 56 20.34 15.16 0.34
C ILE A 56 19.17 15.95 -0.25
N TYR A 57 18.99 15.93 -1.56
CA TYR A 57 17.86 16.60 -2.22
C TYR A 57 16.52 15.99 -1.79
N LEU A 58 16.42 14.66 -1.69
CA LEU A 58 15.22 13.99 -1.20
C LEU A 58 14.93 14.32 0.28
N CYS A 59 15.96 14.51 1.12
CA CYS A 59 15.79 15.00 2.48
C CYS A 59 15.17 16.40 2.50
N PHE A 60 15.63 17.34 1.67
CA PHE A 60 15.02 18.67 1.57
C PHE A 60 13.55 18.60 1.12
N ILE A 61 13.23 17.76 0.15
CA ILE A 61 11.85 17.54 -0.29
C ILE A 61 11.01 16.99 0.88
N SER A 62 11.55 16.07 1.68
CA SER A 62 10.83 15.50 2.82
C SER A 62 10.57 16.50 3.95
N LEU A 63 11.40 17.56 4.10
CA LEU A 63 11.16 18.63 5.07
C LEU A 63 9.85 19.41 4.79
N ILE A 64 9.41 19.46 3.53
CA ILE A 64 8.12 20.06 3.17
C ILE A 64 6.97 19.34 3.88
N MET A 65 7.10 18.04 4.17
CA MET A 65 6.08 17.28 4.92
C MET A 65 5.87 17.84 6.34
N ILE A 66 6.89 18.44 6.95
CA ILE A 66 6.77 19.06 8.28
C ILE A 66 5.78 20.23 8.22
N LEU A 67 5.85 21.06 7.18
CA LEU A 67 4.93 22.19 6.99
C LEU A 67 3.48 21.72 6.88
N PHE A 68 3.24 20.66 6.10
CA PHE A 68 1.91 20.06 6.01
C PHE A 68 1.45 19.41 7.33
N ALA A 69 2.36 18.74 8.05
CA ALA A 69 2.04 18.15 9.34
C ALA A 69 1.65 19.21 10.40
N LEU A 70 2.31 20.34 10.40
CA LEU A 70 1.98 21.46 11.30
C LEU A 70 0.62 22.10 10.97
N SER A 71 0.16 22.03 9.71
CA SER A 71 -1.15 22.54 9.33
C SER A 71 -2.31 21.60 9.69
N LEU A 72 -2.01 20.33 10.01
CA LEU A 72 -3.00 19.38 10.50
C LEU A 72 -3.29 19.64 11.98
N SER A 73 -4.18 20.59 12.28
CA SER A 73 -4.80 20.72 13.59
C SER A 73 -5.61 19.47 13.87
N ILE A 74 -5.09 18.57 14.68
CA ILE A 74 -5.87 17.46 15.22
C ILE A 74 -6.76 18.08 16.28
N SER A 75 -7.99 18.43 15.93
CA SER A 75 -9.00 18.84 16.89
C SER A 75 -9.25 17.68 17.83
N SER A 76 -8.76 17.79 19.04
CA SER A 76 -8.99 16.83 20.13
C SER A 76 -10.46 16.80 20.60
N ASP A 77 -11.30 17.65 20.04
CA ASP A 77 -12.68 17.90 20.46
C ASP A 77 -13.74 16.91 19.96
N SER A 78 -13.34 15.83 19.31
CA SER A 78 -14.30 14.81 18.88
C SER A 78 -14.50 13.70 19.92
N GLN A 79 -14.41 14.02 21.20
CA GLN A 79 -14.74 13.11 22.30
C GLN A 79 -16.10 13.42 22.94
N GLU A 80 -17.08 13.84 22.17
CA GLU A 80 -18.45 13.90 22.69
C GLU A 80 -19.32 12.79 22.07
N GLY A 81 -19.82 11.96 23.00
CA GLY A 81 -20.99 11.14 22.80
C GLY A 81 -20.75 9.74 22.26
N ILE A 82 -20.65 8.84 23.16
CA ILE A 82 -21.39 7.59 23.33
C ILE A 82 -20.65 6.76 24.38
N ASP A 83 -21.28 6.51 25.48
CA ASP A 83 -20.94 5.49 26.49
C ASP A 83 -20.87 4.11 25.83
N GLN A 84 -19.79 3.84 25.13
CA GLN A 84 -19.50 2.50 24.63
C GLN A 84 -18.48 1.86 25.54
N VAL A 85 -18.81 0.69 26.03
CA VAL A 85 -17.95 -0.19 26.82
C VAL A 85 -16.52 -0.08 26.32
N LYS A 86 -15.66 0.53 27.14
CA LYS A 86 -14.22 0.66 26.83
C LYS A 86 -13.58 -0.71 27.05
N TYR A 87 -13.52 -1.52 25.99
CA TYR A 87 -12.72 -2.73 26.06
C TYR A 87 -11.24 -2.35 26.27
N SER A 88 -10.56 -3.06 27.16
CA SER A 88 -9.11 -2.94 27.30
C SER A 88 -8.41 -3.36 26.00
N LEU A 89 -7.20 -2.86 25.77
CA LEU A 89 -6.40 -3.23 24.62
C LEU A 89 -6.31 -4.76 24.45
N SER A 90 -6.05 -5.46 25.56
CA SER A 90 -5.96 -6.93 25.57
C SER A 90 -7.28 -7.61 25.15
N GLN A 91 -8.42 -7.09 25.59
CA GLN A 91 -9.74 -7.64 25.22
C GLN A 91 -10.03 -7.46 23.71
N VAL A 92 -9.68 -6.28 23.15
CA VAL A 92 -9.88 -6.02 21.71
C VAL A 92 -8.98 -6.93 20.87
N LEU A 93 -7.71 -7.07 21.26
CA LEU A 93 -6.77 -7.96 20.56
C LEU A 93 -7.17 -9.41 20.64
N ASN A 94 -7.56 -9.88 21.84
CA ASN A 94 -8.04 -11.26 22.00
C ASN A 94 -9.27 -11.53 21.13
N LYS A 95 -10.23 -10.62 21.09
CA LYS A 95 -11.40 -10.71 20.22
C LYS A 95 -11.03 -10.70 18.74
N ALA A 96 -10.06 -9.88 18.34
CA ALA A 96 -9.60 -9.78 16.96
C ALA A 96 -8.89 -11.07 16.51
N PHE A 97 -7.93 -11.55 17.28
CA PHE A 97 -7.19 -12.78 16.95
C PHE A 97 -8.00 -14.06 17.11
N SER A 98 -9.09 -14.04 17.86
CA SER A 98 -10.09 -15.13 17.88
C SER A 98 -11.03 -15.10 16.67
N ASN A 99 -11.07 -14.00 15.90
CA ASN A 99 -11.90 -13.89 14.71
C ASN A 99 -11.14 -14.43 13.48
N LYS A 100 -11.59 -15.58 12.96
CA LYS A 100 -10.96 -16.24 11.80
C LYS A 100 -10.83 -15.31 10.58
N SER A 101 -11.84 -14.46 10.32
CA SER A 101 -11.81 -13.53 9.20
C SER A 101 -10.69 -12.51 9.33
N TYR A 102 -10.44 -11.99 10.53
CA TYR A 102 -9.35 -11.08 10.80
C TYR A 102 -7.98 -11.76 10.67
N VAL A 103 -7.85 -12.98 11.17
CA VAL A 103 -6.59 -13.75 11.05
C VAL A 103 -6.27 -14.03 9.58
N PHE A 104 -7.23 -14.53 8.79
CA PHE A 104 -7.01 -14.77 7.36
C PHE A 104 -6.72 -13.47 6.57
N LEU A 105 -7.38 -12.37 6.93
CA LEU A 105 -7.10 -11.06 6.36
C LEU A 105 -5.66 -10.62 6.64
N THR A 106 -5.19 -10.82 7.87
CA THR A 106 -3.83 -10.48 8.31
C THR A 106 -2.78 -11.34 7.62
N VAL A 107 -3.04 -12.64 7.46
CA VAL A 107 -2.16 -13.56 6.68
C VAL A 107 -2.16 -13.19 5.19
N GLY A 108 -3.31 -12.88 4.60
CA GLY A 108 -3.37 -12.40 3.22
C GLY A 108 -2.58 -11.10 3.03
N PHE A 109 -2.60 -10.23 4.01
CA PHE A 109 -1.86 -8.97 3.95
C PHE A 109 -0.34 -9.15 4.13
N PHE A 110 0.09 -10.20 4.84
CA PHE A 110 1.50 -10.65 4.84
C PHE A 110 1.97 -11.00 3.41
N VAL A 111 1.18 -11.78 2.67
CA VAL A 111 1.49 -12.15 1.28
C VAL A 111 1.56 -10.90 0.39
N CYS A 112 0.69 -9.92 0.62
CA CYS A 112 0.75 -8.64 -0.08
C CYS A 112 2.12 -7.96 0.16
N GLY A 113 2.54 -7.85 1.42
CA GLY A 113 3.83 -7.26 1.78
C GLY A 113 5.02 -7.97 1.13
N PHE A 114 4.98 -9.29 1.12
CA PHE A 114 5.99 -10.11 0.44
C PHE A 114 6.12 -9.74 -1.03
N HIS A 115 5.01 -9.75 -1.78
CA HIS A 115 5.01 -9.44 -3.22
C HIS A 115 5.45 -8.00 -3.49
N VAL A 116 4.95 -7.04 -2.72
CA VAL A 116 5.27 -5.61 -2.90
C VAL A 116 6.76 -5.37 -2.73
N SER A 117 7.33 -5.89 -1.65
CA SER A 117 8.74 -5.65 -1.36
C SER A 117 9.66 -6.45 -2.28
N PHE A 118 9.28 -7.70 -2.61
CA PHE A 118 10.01 -8.52 -3.56
C PHE A 118 10.18 -7.80 -4.91
N VAL A 119 9.08 -7.33 -5.49
CA VAL A 119 9.14 -6.64 -6.79
C VAL A 119 9.87 -5.30 -6.68
N ALA A 120 9.54 -4.48 -5.68
CA ALA A 120 10.17 -3.17 -5.54
C ALA A 120 11.71 -3.24 -5.37
N THR A 121 12.20 -4.29 -4.70
CA THR A 121 13.63 -4.47 -4.44
C THR A 121 14.34 -5.14 -5.61
N HIS A 122 13.74 -6.18 -6.17
CA HIS A 122 14.47 -7.06 -7.10
C HIS A 122 14.17 -6.81 -8.58
N LEU A 123 13.04 -6.16 -8.93
CA LEU A 123 12.73 -5.90 -10.33
C LEU A 123 13.81 -5.06 -11.04
N PRO A 124 14.31 -3.95 -10.47
CA PRO A 124 15.36 -3.17 -11.14
C PRO A 124 16.64 -3.98 -11.37
N ALA A 125 17.12 -4.70 -10.34
CA ALA A 125 18.31 -5.56 -10.46
C ALA A 125 18.11 -6.69 -11.48
N TYR A 126 16.96 -7.33 -11.49
CA TYR A 126 16.61 -8.36 -12.47
C TYR A 126 16.63 -7.83 -13.91
N LEU A 127 16.18 -6.59 -14.13
CA LEU A 127 16.22 -5.97 -15.46
C LEU A 127 17.64 -5.60 -15.87
N ASP A 128 18.49 -5.21 -14.93
CA ASP A 128 19.92 -4.96 -15.16
C ASP A 128 20.66 -6.26 -15.53
N ASP A 129 20.40 -7.36 -14.83
CA ASP A 129 20.92 -8.71 -15.15
C ASP A 129 20.54 -9.15 -16.58
N LEU A 130 19.36 -8.72 -17.07
CA LEU A 130 18.93 -8.96 -18.46
C LEU A 130 19.54 -7.99 -19.47
N SER A 131 20.48 -7.13 -19.02
CA SER A 131 21.09 -6.09 -19.85
C SER A 131 20.08 -5.14 -20.51
N MET A 132 18.96 -4.89 -19.82
CA MET A 132 17.98 -3.91 -20.29
C MET A 132 18.45 -2.47 -19.97
N PRO A 133 18.03 -1.48 -20.77
CA PRO A 133 18.35 -0.09 -20.50
C PRO A 133 17.96 0.35 -19.08
N ASN A 134 18.83 1.08 -18.38
CA ASN A 134 18.64 1.45 -16.97
C ASN A 134 17.33 2.20 -16.69
N TRP A 135 16.82 2.95 -17.69
CA TRP A 135 15.57 3.68 -17.55
C TRP A 135 14.35 2.75 -17.35
N ILE A 136 14.38 1.50 -17.86
CA ILE A 136 13.25 0.58 -17.76
C ILE A 136 12.97 0.22 -16.30
N GLY A 137 13.99 0.02 -15.47
CA GLY A 137 13.84 -0.26 -14.04
C GLY A 137 13.09 0.85 -13.31
N SER A 138 13.56 2.09 -13.46
CA SER A 138 12.94 3.26 -12.83
C SER A 138 11.53 3.51 -13.35
N TRP A 139 11.31 3.44 -14.66
CA TRP A 139 9.99 3.64 -15.25
C TRP A 139 9.00 2.51 -14.93
N SER A 140 9.46 1.26 -14.79
CA SER A 140 8.59 0.17 -14.35
C SER A 140 8.04 0.44 -12.95
N LEU A 141 8.86 0.87 -12.00
CA LEU A 141 8.40 1.24 -10.65
C LEU A 141 7.51 2.49 -10.66
N ALA A 142 7.80 3.45 -11.53
CA ALA A 142 6.97 4.63 -11.72
C ALA A 142 5.58 4.26 -12.28
N LEU A 143 5.53 3.40 -13.30
CA LEU A 143 4.28 2.91 -13.88
C LEU A 143 3.45 2.11 -12.87
N ILE A 144 4.09 1.28 -12.04
CA ILE A 144 3.40 0.65 -10.91
C ILE A 144 2.73 1.72 -10.03
N GLY A 145 3.43 2.81 -9.69
CA GLY A 145 2.87 3.92 -8.92
C GLY A 145 1.71 4.61 -9.64
N LEU A 146 1.88 4.94 -10.91
CA LEU A 146 0.85 5.61 -11.71
C LEU A 146 -0.44 4.78 -11.82
N PHE A 147 -0.31 3.53 -12.23
CA PHE A 147 -1.46 2.65 -12.40
C PHE A 147 -2.09 2.26 -11.06
N ASN A 148 -1.33 2.30 -9.96
CA ASN A 148 -1.88 2.11 -8.63
C ASN A 148 -2.80 3.26 -8.18
N VAL A 149 -2.61 4.49 -8.69
CA VAL A 149 -3.59 5.57 -8.48
C VAL A 149 -4.96 5.14 -9.00
N PHE A 150 -5.02 4.66 -10.24
CA PHE A 150 -6.28 4.20 -10.83
C PHE A 150 -6.82 2.97 -10.10
N GLY A 151 -5.96 2.01 -9.77
CA GLY A 151 -6.35 0.80 -9.06
C GLY A 151 -6.96 1.08 -7.69
N THR A 152 -6.32 1.89 -6.86
CA THR A 152 -6.81 2.21 -5.51
C THR A 152 -8.11 3.02 -5.54
N LEU A 153 -8.28 3.93 -6.49
CA LEU A 153 -9.54 4.66 -6.68
C LEU A 153 -10.67 3.73 -7.16
N LEU A 154 -10.40 2.88 -8.15
CA LEU A 154 -11.38 1.93 -8.67
C LEU A 154 -11.84 0.95 -7.59
N PHE A 155 -10.91 0.28 -6.93
CA PHE A 155 -11.24 -0.71 -5.89
C PHE A 155 -11.73 -0.06 -4.60
N GLY A 156 -11.33 1.18 -4.31
CA GLY A 156 -11.92 2.00 -3.26
C GLY A 156 -13.41 2.25 -3.52
N HIS A 157 -13.76 2.70 -4.73
CA HIS A 157 -15.15 2.94 -5.14
C HIS A 157 -15.98 1.65 -5.19
N LEU A 158 -15.45 0.59 -5.81
CA LEU A 158 -16.12 -0.72 -5.86
C LEU A 158 -16.32 -1.30 -4.46
N GLY A 159 -15.38 -1.07 -3.53
CA GLY A 159 -15.48 -1.53 -2.16
C GLY A 159 -16.62 -0.92 -1.36
N ASP A 160 -17.14 0.24 -1.76
CA ASP A 160 -18.31 0.84 -1.13
C ASP A 160 -19.64 0.24 -1.60
N SER A 161 -19.66 -0.36 -2.80
CA SER A 161 -20.87 -0.92 -3.42
C SER A 161 -20.86 -2.45 -3.54
N ARG A 162 -19.71 -3.09 -3.45
CA ARG A 162 -19.52 -4.53 -3.65
C ARG A 162 -18.91 -5.17 -2.39
N SER A 163 -18.94 -6.51 -2.35
CA SER A 163 -18.29 -7.28 -1.28
C SER A 163 -16.77 -7.06 -1.30
N LYS A 164 -16.24 -6.42 -0.27
CA LYS A 164 -14.80 -6.17 -0.11
C LYS A 164 -13.99 -7.46 -0.10
N LYS A 165 -14.57 -8.54 0.48
CA LYS A 165 -13.95 -9.86 0.49
C LYS A 165 -13.77 -10.41 -0.92
N ASP A 166 -14.81 -10.35 -1.75
CA ASP A 166 -14.77 -10.92 -3.09
C ASP A 166 -13.83 -10.11 -4.00
N LEU A 167 -13.80 -8.78 -3.81
CA LEU A 167 -12.83 -7.92 -4.48
C LEU A 167 -11.38 -8.26 -4.10
N LEU A 168 -11.11 -8.58 -2.82
CA LEU A 168 -9.78 -9.06 -2.42
C LEU A 168 -9.43 -10.40 -3.07
N VAL A 169 -10.36 -11.34 -3.14
CA VAL A 169 -10.16 -12.62 -3.84
C VAL A 169 -9.80 -12.38 -5.31
N VAL A 170 -10.53 -11.52 -6.00
CA VAL A 170 -10.24 -11.14 -7.39
C VAL A 170 -8.84 -10.53 -7.52
N LEU A 171 -8.49 -9.56 -6.65
CA LEU A 171 -7.17 -8.91 -6.69
C LEU A 171 -6.02 -9.90 -6.50
N TYR A 172 -6.10 -10.77 -5.49
CA TYR A 172 -5.04 -11.75 -5.24
C TYR A 172 -4.96 -12.82 -6.34
N SER A 173 -6.11 -13.27 -6.88
CA SER A 173 -6.14 -14.22 -7.99
C SER A 173 -5.53 -13.63 -9.26
N LEU A 174 -5.92 -12.41 -9.63
CA LEU A 174 -5.36 -11.72 -10.81
C LEU A 174 -3.86 -11.48 -10.65
N ARG A 175 -3.40 -11.13 -9.44
CA ARG A 175 -1.98 -10.96 -9.17
C ARG A 175 -1.21 -12.27 -9.33
N SER A 176 -1.74 -13.38 -8.83
CA SER A 176 -1.13 -14.71 -8.98
C SER A 176 -1.05 -15.12 -10.44
N ILE A 177 -2.12 -14.92 -11.21
CA ILE A 177 -2.14 -15.19 -12.66
C ILE A 177 -1.11 -14.31 -13.38
N LEU A 178 -1.03 -13.02 -13.04
CA LEU A 178 -0.08 -12.10 -13.64
C LEU A 178 1.37 -12.54 -13.43
N PHE A 179 1.74 -12.93 -12.20
CA PHE A 179 3.09 -13.44 -11.91
C PHE A 179 3.38 -14.73 -12.68
N LEU A 180 2.44 -15.69 -12.68
CA LEU A 180 2.61 -16.93 -13.44
C LEU A 180 2.79 -16.64 -14.92
N THR A 181 1.96 -15.80 -15.50
CA THR A 181 2.06 -15.41 -16.92
C THR A 181 3.41 -14.74 -17.19
N PHE A 182 3.85 -13.85 -16.31
CA PHE A 182 5.12 -13.16 -16.48
C PHE A 182 6.33 -14.11 -16.51
N ILE A 183 6.30 -15.21 -15.76
CA ILE A 183 7.38 -16.21 -15.77
C ILE A 183 7.59 -16.81 -17.16
N PHE A 184 6.51 -17.10 -17.90
CA PHE A 184 6.54 -17.77 -19.18
C PHE A 184 6.69 -16.84 -20.39
N LEU A 185 6.43 -15.55 -20.23
CA LEU A 185 6.53 -14.57 -21.31
C LEU A 185 8.00 -14.20 -21.59
N PRO A 186 8.34 -13.90 -22.87
CA PRO A 186 9.65 -13.35 -23.21
C PRO A 186 9.85 -11.99 -22.49
N LYS A 187 11.06 -11.76 -21.99
CA LYS A 187 11.40 -10.55 -21.24
C LYS A 187 11.82 -9.44 -22.21
N THR A 188 10.85 -8.81 -22.84
CA THR A 188 11.03 -7.64 -23.70
C THR A 188 10.64 -6.38 -22.94
N GLU A 189 11.08 -5.20 -23.39
CA GLU A 189 10.70 -3.90 -22.83
C GLU A 189 9.17 -3.76 -22.75
N ILE A 190 8.46 -4.14 -23.82
CA ILE A 190 7.00 -4.08 -23.89
C ILE A 190 6.36 -5.00 -22.83
N THR A 191 6.86 -6.22 -22.68
CA THR A 191 6.36 -7.18 -21.68
C THR A 191 6.54 -6.64 -20.27
N ILE A 192 7.67 -6.00 -19.96
CA ILE A 192 7.95 -5.40 -18.66
C ILE A 192 7.00 -4.23 -18.40
N ILE A 193 6.81 -3.35 -19.37
CA ILE A 193 5.91 -2.18 -19.24
C ILE A 193 4.46 -2.63 -19.02
N ILE A 194 3.98 -3.61 -19.76
CA ILE A 194 2.63 -4.17 -19.61
C ILE A 194 2.49 -4.84 -18.23
N PHE A 195 3.47 -5.66 -17.84
CA PHE A 195 3.48 -6.28 -16.50
C PHE A 195 3.42 -5.23 -15.38
N ALA A 196 4.28 -4.20 -15.43
CA ALA A 196 4.32 -3.13 -14.45
C ALA A 196 3.00 -2.36 -14.39
N SER A 197 2.38 -2.07 -15.52
CA SER A 197 1.11 -1.36 -15.61
C SER A 197 -0.04 -2.16 -14.99
N ILE A 198 -0.17 -3.44 -15.36
CA ILE A 198 -1.23 -4.31 -14.80
C ILE A 198 -0.98 -4.55 -13.31
N LEU A 199 0.28 -4.84 -12.93
CA LEU A 199 0.65 -5.01 -11.53
C LEU A 199 0.32 -3.75 -10.71
N GLY A 200 0.54 -2.56 -11.28
CA GLY A 200 0.19 -1.29 -10.66
C GLY A 200 -1.27 -1.21 -10.28
N ILE A 201 -2.20 -1.57 -11.17
CA ILE A 201 -3.64 -1.60 -10.85
C ILE A 201 -3.92 -2.53 -9.67
N LEU A 202 -3.21 -3.63 -9.56
CA LEU A 202 -3.40 -4.63 -8.51
C LEU A 202 -2.58 -4.35 -7.24
N TRP A 203 -1.66 -3.37 -7.26
CA TRP A 203 -0.57 -3.18 -6.28
C TRP A 203 -1.08 -2.99 -4.84
N LEU A 204 -1.48 -1.78 -4.49
CA LEU A 204 -1.99 -1.44 -3.16
C LEU A 204 -3.52 -1.29 -3.12
N SER A 205 -4.22 -1.72 -4.16
CA SER A 205 -5.70 -1.73 -4.22
C SER A 205 -6.32 -2.61 -3.14
N THR A 206 -5.54 -3.50 -2.55
CA THR A 206 -5.92 -4.30 -1.39
C THR A 206 -6.04 -3.49 -0.09
N VAL A 207 -5.34 -2.36 0.02
CA VAL A 207 -5.26 -1.56 1.26
C VAL A 207 -6.61 -0.95 1.68
N PRO A 208 -7.33 -0.21 0.81
CA PRO A 208 -8.63 0.36 1.17
C PRO A 208 -9.67 -0.73 1.48
N LEU A 209 -9.61 -1.87 0.82
CA LEU A 209 -10.51 -3.00 1.08
C LEU A 209 -10.21 -3.65 2.42
N THR A 210 -8.92 -3.90 2.72
CA THR A 210 -8.47 -4.51 3.99
C THR A 210 -8.85 -3.64 5.19
N SER A 211 -8.52 -2.35 5.14
CA SER A 211 -8.87 -1.40 6.20
C SER A 211 -10.39 -1.22 6.32
N GLY A 212 -11.10 -1.22 5.20
CA GLY A 212 -12.57 -1.19 5.16
C GLY A 212 -13.22 -2.43 5.80
N ILE A 213 -12.68 -3.64 5.59
CA ILE A 213 -13.17 -4.86 6.26
C ILE A 213 -12.98 -4.77 7.76
N ILE A 214 -11.80 -4.32 8.22
CA ILE A 214 -11.53 -4.14 9.65
C ILE A 214 -12.53 -3.16 10.28
N SER A 215 -12.82 -2.06 9.58
CA SER A 215 -13.81 -1.07 10.02
C SER A 215 -15.22 -1.67 10.13
N VAL A 216 -15.61 -2.53 9.19
CA VAL A 216 -16.92 -3.21 9.23
C VAL A 216 -17.02 -4.22 10.37
N ILE A 217 -15.96 -4.99 10.64
CA ILE A 217 -15.99 -6.06 11.67
C ILE A 217 -15.89 -5.48 13.09
N PHE A 218 -15.02 -4.48 13.30
CA PHE A 218 -14.66 -4.01 14.65
C PHE A 218 -15.06 -2.55 14.92
N GLY A 219 -15.63 -1.88 13.93
CA GLY A 219 -15.96 -0.45 13.99
C GLY A 219 -14.78 0.47 13.74
N SER A 220 -15.08 1.72 13.34
CA SER A 220 -14.08 2.74 13.02
C SER A 220 -13.20 3.12 14.21
N LYS A 221 -13.71 2.99 15.45
CA LYS A 221 -12.99 3.26 16.70
C LYS A 221 -11.71 2.42 16.83
N TYR A 222 -11.75 1.13 16.50
CA TYR A 222 -10.62 0.22 16.64
C TYR A 222 -9.87 -0.02 15.33
N MET A 223 -10.34 0.54 14.21
CA MET A 223 -9.81 0.33 12.87
C MET A 223 -8.31 0.65 12.78
N SER A 224 -7.90 1.83 13.28
CA SER A 224 -6.50 2.29 13.19
C SER A 224 -5.54 1.32 13.91
N MET A 225 -5.91 0.89 15.10
CA MET A 225 -5.11 -0.01 15.92
C MET A 225 -5.03 -1.40 15.28
N LEU A 226 -6.17 -2.01 14.92
CA LEU A 226 -6.22 -3.35 14.34
C LEU A 226 -5.59 -3.38 12.95
N TYR A 227 -5.79 -2.32 12.14
CA TYR A 227 -5.08 -2.18 10.87
C TYR A 227 -3.56 -2.07 11.10
N GLY A 228 -3.10 -1.42 12.17
CA GLY A 228 -1.69 -1.36 12.54
C GLY A 228 -1.07 -2.74 12.74
N PHE A 229 -1.75 -3.67 13.42
CA PHE A 229 -1.30 -5.07 13.56
C PHE A 229 -1.32 -5.83 12.23
N THR A 230 -2.36 -5.65 11.43
CA THR A 230 -2.43 -6.22 10.07
C THR A 230 -1.29 -5.67 9.21
N PHE A 231 -0.97 -4.37 9.33
CA PHE A 231 0.14 -3.74 8.64
C PHE A 231 1.51 -4.22 9.14
N LEU A 232 1.64 -4.54 10.43
CA LEU A 232 2.86 -5.18 10.96
C LEU A 232 3.10 -6.53 10.28
N SER A 233 2.06 -7.34 10.09
CA SER A 233 2.16 -8.60 9.32
C SER A 233 2.64 -8.35 7.88
N HIS A 234 2.13 -7.31 7.21
CA HIS A 234 2.61 -6.88 5.90
C HIS A 234 4.10 -6.52 5.93
N GLN A 235 4.58 -5.83 6.98
CA GLN A 235 6.00 -5.47 7.09
C GLN A 235 6.91 -6.69 7.31
N VAL A 236 6.44 -7.70 8.06
CA VAL A 236 7.15 -8.98 8.19
C VAL A 236 7.22 -9.68 6.82
N GLY A 237 6.12 -9.69 6.07
CA GLY A 237 6.09 -10.17 4.68
C GLY A 237 7.07 -9.42 3.77
N SER A 238 7.11 -8.08 3.90
CA SER A 238 8.02 -7.22 3.15
C SER A 238 9.49 -7.54 3.45
N PHE A 239 9.84 -7.72 4.71
CA PHE A 239 11.19 -8.14 5.11
C PHE A 239 11.56 -9.47 4.44
N MET A 240 10.67 -10.46 4.51
CA MET A 240 10.92 -11.76 3.90
C MET A 240 11.02 -11.66 2.37
N GLY A 241 10.18 -10.86 1.71
CA GLY A 241 10.22 -10.65 0.26
C GLY A 241 11.54 -10.04 -0.21
N SER A 242 12.05 -9.04 0.49
CA SER A 242 13.35 -8.44 0.18
C SER A 242 14.51 -9.41 0.46
N TRP A 243 14.42 -10.19 1.52
CA TRP A 243 15.51 -11.08 1.95
C TRP A 243 15.65 -12.34 1.07
N PHE A 244 14.52 -12.99 0.73
CA PHE A 244 14.56 -14.22 -0.09
C PHE A 244 14.99 -13.98 -1.53
N GLY A 245 14.64 -12.84 -2.11
CA GLY A 245 15.03 -12.53 -3.50
C GLY A 245 16.50 -12.16 -3.67
N GLY A 246 17.23 -11.87 -2.58
CA GLY A 246 18.64 -11.52 -2.60
C GLY A 246 19.58 -12.72 -2.34
N ARG A 247 19.05 -13.94 -2.31
CA ARG A 247 19.80 -15.20 -2.15
C ARG A 247 19.66 -16.09 -3.36
#